data_427cb0d9dda07a716959ffd1746a8f54
#
_entry.id   427cb0d9dda07a716959ffd1746a8f54
#
_cell.length_a   1.000
_cell.length_b   1.000
_cell.length_c   1.000
_cell.angle_alpha   90.00
_cell.angle_beta   90.00
_cell.angle_gamma   90.00
#
_symmetry.space_group_name_H-M   'P 1'
#
loop_
_entity.id
_entity.type
_entity.pdbx_description
1 polymer ?
#
loop_
_entity_poly.entity_id
_entity_poly.type
_entity_poly.pdbx_seq_one_letter_code
_entity_poly.pdbx_strand_id
1 'polypeptide(L)'
;MWKAIVAASLLLLTSNMAMAAVKEAPKEMSNETRECVKCHKKHNPGIVQQWGSSKHYGANVGCYECHAADKKDPDAYIHDDKKVNKYISIIVSPKDCANCHEKAAKEMTESHHAKGGRIIGSLDNLLAEVVEGNNSLKTPAFPNGVSPAAVSGCWQCHGSQVKVIGDGQLDPATWPNTGIGRINPDGSEGSCSACHSRHKFSIAQARHPENCGKCHMGPDHPQIEIYEESKHGIAFHANKDEMNLDSSKWVVGEDYTAAPTCATCHMSATKDQDVTHDVGNRISWNNRPPVSIRPEVSDQKYGLKSASIGWEERRDNMIDVCHACHSENWVENFYIQYDALINLYNEKYAKPGLKLMQAAKPLLKPSKFSNKVDWTWFELWHHEGRRARHAAAMMGPDYTHWHGTYDLAKHWYSKFVPELEELIAKGMKEGGDKKKAAENLQKELTAMLNSDDHKWYLNKLSEEQKAMRKKAVERFKDQMEGKVGTNK
;
A
#
# COMPACT_ATOMS: atom_id res chain seq x y z
N MET A 1 -48.70 50.52 33.22
CA MET A 1 -48.70 50.35 31.78
C MET A 1 -47.35 50.84 31.22
N TRP A 2 -46.43 49.93 31.11
CA TRP A 2 -45.11 50.25 30.54
C TRP A 2 -44.92 49.38 29.31
N LYS A 3 -44.76 50.05 28.15
CA LYS A 3 -44.39 49.39 26.89
C LYS A 3 -42.86 49.29 26.83
N ALA A 4 -42.34 48.08 26.90
CA ALA A 4 -40.96 47.81 26.61
C ALA A 4 -40.80 47.60 25.09
N ILE A 5 -40.03 48.45 24.47
CA ILE A 5 -39.56 48.33 23.06
C ILE A 5 -38.34 47.46 23.10
N VAL A 6 -38.43 46.27 22.55
CA VAL A 6 -37.25 45.41 22.29
C VAL A 6 -36.73 45.76 20.93
N ALA A 7 -35.58 46.42 20.89
CA ALA A 7 -34.81 46.66 19.66
C ALA A 7 -33.99 45.40 19.38
N ALA A 8 -34.41 44.63 18.36
CA ALA A 8 -33.63 43.50 17.84
C ALA A 8 -32.50 44.06 16.94
N SER A 9 -31.29 44.09 17.48
CA SER A 9 -30.09 44.36 16.69
C SER A 9 -29.73 43.12 15.89
N LEU A 10 -30.05 43.10 14.61
CA LEU A 10 -29.61 42.11 13.65
C LEU A 10 -28.12 42.38 13.36
N LEU A 11 -27.22 41.69 14.05
CA LEU A 11 -25.81 41.62 13.66
C LEU A 11 -25.74 40.73 12.41
N LEU A 12 -25.67 41.36 11.27
CA LEU A 12 -25.21 40.75 10.01
C LEU A 12 -23.72 40.43 10.17
N LEU A 13 -23.42 39.18 10.58
CA LEU A 13 -22.10 38.59 10.41
C LEU A 13 -21.89 38.33 8.92
N THR A 14 -21.43 39.37 8.20
CA THR A 14 -20.79 39.14 6.89
C THR A 14 -19.48 38.41 7.16
N SER A 15 -19.49 37.08 7.08
CA SER A 15 -18.28 36.31 6.94
C SER A 15 -17.61 36.68 5.62
N ASN A 16 -16.74 37.69 5.67
CA ASN A 16 -15.77 37.92 4.61
C ASN A 16 -14.87 36.70 4.57
N MET A 17 -15.26 35.68 3.76
CA MET A 17 -14.29 34.74 3.23
C MET A 17 -13.33 35.57 2.37
N ALA A 18 -12.28 36.10 2.98
CA ALA A 18 -11.15 36.64 2.25
C ALA A 18 -10.58 35.48 1.43
N MET A 19 -10.93 35.40 0.16
CA MET A 19 -10.22 34.57 -0.78
C MET A 19 -8.76 34.98 -0.66
N ALA A 20 -7.92 34.05 -0.18
CA ALA A 20 -6.49 34.32 -0.07
C ALA A 20 -5.98 34.78 -1.44
N ALA A 21 -5.50 36.00 -1.50
CA ALA A 21 -5.03 36.58 -2.75
C ALA A 21 -3.91 35.68 -3.32
N VAL A 22 -4.00 35.41 -4.62
CA VAL A 22 -2.96 34.65 -5.31
C VAL A 22 -1.63 35.37 -5.15
N LYS A 23 -0.63 34.69 -4.55
CA LYS A 23 0.66 35.29 -4.25
C LYS A 23 1.43 35.69 -5.51
N GLU A 24 2.19 36.78 -5.41
CA GLU A 24 3.18 37.17 -6.41
C GLU A 24 4.49 36.43 -6.15
N ALA A 25 5.30 36.21 -7.21
CA ALA A 25 6.65 35.66 -7.03
C ALA A 25 7.55 36.70 -6.33
N PRO A 26 8.30 36.32 -5.28
CA PRO A 26 9.29 37.18 -4.65
C PRO A 26 10.31 37.72 -5.67
N LYS A 27 10.88 38.89 -5.35
CA LYS A 27 11.88 39.55 -6.23
C LYS A 27 13.16 38.72 -6.38
N GLU A 28 13.49 37.95 -5.37
CA GLU A 28 14.65 37.08 -5.26
C GLU A 28 14.56 35.84 -6.14
N MET A 29 13.36 35.47 -6.60
CA MET A 29 13.17 34.34 -7.51
C MET A 29 13.68 34.66 -8.91
N SER A 30 13.94 33.57 -9.66
CA SER A 30 14.38 33.64 -11.07
C SER A 30 13.42 34.48 -11.93
N ASN A 31 13.95 35.13 -12.96
CA ASN A 31 13.14 35.86 -13.93
C ASN A 31 12.12 34.93 -14.60
N GLU A 32 12.54 33.72 -14.92
CA GLU A 32 11.72 32.68 -15.52
C GLU A 32 10.50 32.37 -14.66
N THR A 33 10.68 32.09 -13.37
CA THR A 33 9.57 31.86 -12.44
C THR A 33 8.62 33.06 -12.35
N ARG A 34 9.14 34.32 -12.34
CA ARG A 34 8.27 35.49 -12.35
C ARG A 34 7.39 35.59 -13.59
N GLU A 35 7.94 35.29 -14.77
CA GLU A 35 7.15 35.25 -16.01
C GLU A 35 6.13 34.10 -15.99
N CYS A 36 6.50 32.91 -15.50
CA CYS A 36 5.53 31.81 -15.31
C CYS A 36 4.36 32.26 -14.45
N VAL A 37 4.61 32.87 -13.30
CA VAL A 37 3.57 33.32 -12.37
C VAL A 37 2.65 34.37 -12.99
N LYS A 38 3.18 35.35 -13.76
CA LYS A 38 2.35 36.36 -14.45
C LYS A 38 1.29 35.75 -15.35
N CYS A 39 1.64 34.70 -16.08
CA CYS A 39 0.73 34.01 -17.00
C CYS A 39 -0.18 33.04 -16.23
N HIS A 40 0.40 32.12 -15.48
CA HIS A 40 -0.33 31.05 -14.80
C HIS A 40 -1.24 31.54 -13.67
N LYS A 41 -0.98 32.72 -13.10
CA LYS A 41 -1.93 33.40 -12.19
C LYS A 41 -3.30 33.63 -12.83
N LYS A 42 -3.37 33.83 -14.15
CA LYS A 42 -4.61 34.03 -14.90
C LYS A 42 -5.19 32.70 -15.41
N HIS A 43 -4.34 31.82 -15.91
CA HIS A 43 -4.78 30.59 -16.59
C HIS A 43 -4.94 29.40 -15.64
N ASN A 44 -4.11 29.30 -14.60
CA ASN A 44 -4.07 28.20 -13.63
C ASN A 44 -3.92 28.74 -12.19
N PRO A 45 -4.82 29.61 -11.70
CA PRO A 45 -4.66 30.31 -10.42
C PRO A 45 -4.50 29.35 -9.24
N GLY A 46 -5.14 28.16 -9.28
CA GLY A 46 -5.04 27.15 -8.24
C GLY A 46 -3.62 26.63 -8.07
N ILE A 47 -2.86 26.42 -9.14
CA ILE A 47 -1.46 25.99 -9.09
C ILE A 47 -0.60 27.03 -8.38
N VAL A 48 -0.75 28.30 -8.79
CA VAL A 48 0.01 29.42 -8.21
C VAL A 48 -0.35 29.62 -6.74
N GLN A 49 -1.62 29.48 -6.38
CA GLN A 49 -2.08 29.59 -4.98
C GLN A 49 -1.52 28.44 -4.11
N GLN A 50 -1.55 27.21 -4.59
CA GLN A 50 -0.99 26.06 -3.87
C GLN A 50 0.51 26.21 -3.66
N TRP A 51 1.26 26.52 -4.72
CA TRP A 51 2.69 26.80 -4.63
C TRP A 51 2.97 27.97 -3.69
N GLY A 52 2.24 29.09 -3.79
CA GLY A 52 2.39 30.26 -2.94
C GLY A 52 2.15 29.99 -1.44
N SER A 53 1.53 28.84 -1.08
CA SER A 53 1.35 28.39 0.30
C SER A 53 2.34 27.29 0.72
N SER A 54 3.28 26.92 -0.15
CA SER A 54 4.28 25.87 0.08
C SER A 54 5.51 26.39 0.83
N LYS A 55 6.28 25.46 1.42
CA LYS A 55 7.62 25.76 1.97
C LYS A 55 8.60 26.13 0.85
N HIS A 56 8.41 25.60 -0.36
CA HIS A 56 9.23 25.95 -1.54
C HIS A 56 9.12 27.44 -1.86
N TYR A 57 7.92 28.00 -1.83
CA TYR A 57 7.73 29.45 -1.97
C TYR A 57 8.55 30.24 -0.96
N GLY A 58 8.52 29.83 0.33
CA GLY A 58 9.29 30.47 1.39
C GLY A 58 10.81 30.30 1.25
N ALA A 59 11.25 29.29 0.53
CA ALA A 59 12.67 29.01 0.23
C ALA A 59 13.14 29.58 -1.12
N ASN A 60 12.32 30.39 -1.79
CA ASN A 60 12.58 30.98 -3.11
C ASN A 60 12.76 29.92 -4.24
N VAL A 61 12.17 28.74 -4.08
CA VAL A 61 12.11 27.69 -5.11
C VAL A 61 10.81 27.85 -5.89
N GLY A 62 10.91 28.15 -7.17
CA GLY A 62 9.76 28.47 -8.02
C GLY A 62 9.43 27.43 -9.06
N CYS A 63 8.66 27.87 -10.05
CA CYS A 63 8.18 26.99 -11.12
C CYS A 63 9.37 26.46 -11.96
N TYR A 64 10.25 27.35 -12.37
CA TYR A 64 11.34 27.02 -13.28
C TYR A 64 12.38 26.11 -12.61
N GLU A 65 12.65 26.26 -11.32
CA GLU A 65 13.58 25.44 -10.56
C GLU A 65 13.18 23.95 -10.51
N CYS A 66 11.89 23.66 -10.68
CA CYS A 66 11.36 22.27 -10.74
C CYS A 66 11.11 21.80 -12.17
N HIS A 67 10.71 22.72 -13.06
CA HIS A 67 10.28 22.38 -14.44
C HIS A 67 11.33 22.67 -15.50
N ALA A 68 12.51 23.22 -15.16
CA ALA A 68 13.59 23.39 -16.10
C ALA A 68 14.03 22.04 -16.68
N ALA A 69 14.22 21.96 -17.99
CA ALA A 69 14.67 20.75 -18.67
C ALA A 69 15.86 21.07 -19.58
N ASP A 70 16.76 20.09 -19.75
CA ASP A 70 17.76 20.13 -20.81
C ASP A 70 17.08 19.82 -22.14
N LYS A 71 17.56 20.46 -23.23
CA LYS A 71 17.05 20.17 -24.57
C LYS A 71 17.10 18.69 -24.95
N LYS A 72 18.00 17.94 -24.32
CA LYS A 72 18.19 16.49 -24.57
C LYS A 72 17.24 15.61 -23.77
N ASP A 73 16.52 16.18 -22.81
CA ASP A 73 15.56 15.39 -22.02
C ASP A 73 14.43 14.95 -22.95
N PRO A 74 13.99 13.69 -22.88
CA PRO A 74 13.03 13.13 -23.83
C PRO A 74 11.70 13.87 -23.88
N ASP A 75 11.25 14.42 -22.75
CA ASP A 75 9.98 15.15 -22.57
C ASP A 75 10.18 16.67 -22.51
N ALA A 76 11.38 17.17 -22.83
CA ALA A 76 11.62 18.58 -22.92
C ALA A 76 10.94 19.20 -24.15
N TYR A 77 10.26 20.30 -23.93
CA TYR A 77 9.71 21.11 -25.02
C TYR A 77 9.94 22.60 -24.76
N ILE A 78 9.95 23.40 -25.83
CA ILE A 78 10.03 24.85 -25.71
C ILE A 78 8.65 25.36 -25.29
N HIS A 79 8.57 26.01 -24.14
CA HIS A 79 7.35 26.69 -23.75
C HIS A 79 7.08 27.85 -24.69
N ASP A 80 5.95 27.82 -25.39
CA ASP A 80 5.59 28.71 -26.51
C ASP A 80 5.18 30.14 -26.06
N ASP A 81 5.85 30.68 -25.07
CA ASP A 81 5.79 32.09 -24.74
C ASP A 81 7.11 32.75 -25.16
N LYS A 82 7.02 33.71 -26.08
CA LYS A 82 8.19 34.49 -26.54
C LYS A 82 8.99 35.14 -25.42
N LYS A 83 8.41 35.27 -24.22
CA LYS A 83 9.06 35.83 -23.04
C LYS A 83 9.83 34.80 -22.23
N VAL A 84 9.35 33.55 -22.16
CA VAL A 84 10.03 32.49 -21.45
C VAL A 84 11.06 31.82 -22.34
N ASN A 85 10.68 31.33 -23.50
CA ASN A 85 11.53 30.69 -24.52
C ASN A 85 12.59 29.75 -23.92
N LYS A 86 12.17 28.88 -22.99
CA LYS A 86 13.01 27.93 -22.25
C LYS A 86 12.49 26.52 -22.46
N TYR A 87 13.39 25.55 -22.40
CA TYR A 87 13.02 24.15 -22.32
C TYR A 87 12.47 23.85 -20.92
N ILE A 88 11.30 23.21 -20.88
CA ILE A 88 10.68 22.73 -19.66
C ILE A 88 10.15 21.32 -19.84
N SER A 89 9.95 20.60 -18.74
CA SER A 89 9.19 19.34 -18.67
C SER A 89 7.95 19.50 -17.82
N ILE A 90 6.84 18.88 -18.23
CA ILE A 90 5.63 18.77 -17.40
C ILE A 90 5.89 17.79 -16.24
N ILE A 91 6.69 16.77 -16.47
CA ILE A 91 7.00 15.74 -15.49
C ILE A 91 8.20 16.18 -14.65
N VAL A 92 7.95 16.42 -13.37
CA VAL A 92 9.01 16.54 -12.38
C VAL A 92 9.27 15.14 -11.83
N SER A 93 10.48 14.66 -12.06
CA SER A 93 10.96 13.33 -11.71
C SER A 93 11.69 13.30 -10.35
N PRO A 94 12.00 12.13 -9.80
CA PRO A 94 12.90 12.04 -8.66
C PRO A 94 14.31 12.63 -8.90
N LYS A 95 14.79 12.67 -10.14
CA LYS A 95 16.09 13.29 -10.46
C LYS A 95 16.07 14.80 -10.25
N ASP A 96 14.97 15.46 -10.64
CA ASP A 96 14.81 16.91 -10.42
C ASP A 96 14.76 17.23 -8.92
N CYS A 97 14.02 16.42 -8.15
CA CYS A 97 13.96 16.56 -6.69
C CYS A 97 15.33 16.33 -6.03
N ALA A 98 16.14 15.41 -6.56
CA ALA A 98 17.45 15.04 -6.03
C ALA A 98 18.45 16.20 -6.04
N ASN A 99 18.27 17.21 -6.87
CA ASN A 99 19.11 18.42 -6.89
C ASN A 99 19.19 19.12 -5.51
N CYS A 100 18.15 18.97 -4.68
CA CYS A 100 18.10 19.53 -3.33
C CYS A 100 17.77 18.47 -2.26
N HIS A 101 17.10 17.37 -2.63
CA HIS A 101 16.64 16.32 -1.73
C HIS A 101 17.30 14.96 -2.02
N GLU A 102 18.64 14.95 -2.15
CA GLU A 102 19.43 13.79 -2.60
C GLU A 102 19.15 12.52 -1.80
N LYS A 103 19.23 12.60 -0.44
CA LYS A 103 18.99 11.44 0.45
C LYS A 103 17.59 10.86 0.25
N ALA A 104 16.56 11.71 0.29
CA ALA A 104 15.17 11.27 0.17
C ALA A 104 14.87 10.67 -1.22
N ALA A 105 15.37 11.30 -2.28
CA ALA A 105 15.21 10.80 -3.64
C ALA A 105 15.90 9.45 -3.82
N LYS A 106 17.13 9.27 -3.30
CA LYS A 106 17.86 8.00 -3.34
C LYS A 106 17.11 6.90 -2.61
N GLU A 107 16.73 7.11 -1.35
CA GLU A 107 16.00 6.12 -0.54
C GLU A 107 14.69 5.72 -1.22
N MET A 108 13.93 6.69 -1.74
CA MET A 108 12.68 6.43 -2.45
C MET A 108 12.89 5.62 -3.74
N THR A 109 13.87 5.98 -4.58
CA THR A 109 14.13 5.29 -5.85
C THR A 109 14.69 3.88 -5.68
N GLU A 110 15.34 3.61 -4.56
CA GLU A 110 15.82 2.27 -4.18
C GLU A 110 14.71 1.42 -3.52
N SER A 111 13.63 2.04 -3.05
CA SER A 111 12.53 1.37 -2.36
C SER A 111 11.59 0.58 -3.28
N HIS A 112 10.75 -0.27 -2.68
CA HIS A 112 9.68 -0.98 -3.39
C HIS A 112 8.67 -0.04 -4.04
N HIS A 113 8.44 1.14 -3.49
CA HIS A 113 7.51 2.12 -4.05
C HIS A 113 7.93 2.58 -5.46
N ALA A 114 9.21 2.85 -5.67
CA ALA A 114 9.70 3.22 -7.01
C ALA A 114 9.53 2.09 -8.05
N LYS A 115 9.45 0.84 -7.59
CA LYS A 115 9.26 -0.34 -8.45
C LYS A 115 7.78 -0.70 -8.69
N GLY A 116 6.86 0.11 -8.16
CA GLY A 116 5.41 -0.13 -8.28
C GLY A 116 4.94 -0.35 -9.72
N GLY A 117 5.45 0.43 -10.68
CA GLY A 117 5.10 0.29 -12.10
C GLY A 117 5.51 -1.05 -12.72
N ARG A 118 6.57 -1.68 -12.20
CA ARG A 118 7.00 -3.02 -12.64
C ARG A 118 6.10 -4.13 -12.09
N ILE A 119 5.44 -3.90 -10.96
CA ILE A 119 4.52 -4.86 -10.33
C ILE A 119 3.28 -5.08 -11.20
N ILE A 120 2.86 -4.10 -12.00
CA ILE A 120 1.74 -4.26 -12.94
C ILE A 120 1.96 -5.39 -13.95
N GLY A 121 3.19 -5.76 -14.26
CA GLY A 121 3.50 -6.97 -15.04
C GLY A 121 3.33 -8.28 -14.27
N SER A 122 2.81 -8.25 -13.04
CA SER A 122 2.58 -9.40 -12.16
C SER A 122 1.22 -10.07 -12.39
N LEU A 123 0.88 -11.01 -11.50
CA LEU A 123 -0.42 -11.70 -11.50
C LEU A 123 -1.61 -10.72 -11.36
N ASP A 124 -1.43 -9.63 -10.63
CA ASP A 124 -2.48 -8.61 -10.43
C ASP A 124 -2.86 -7.92 -11.74
N ASN A 125 -1.87 -7.64 -12.60
CA ASN A 125 -2.14 -7.12 -13.93
C ASN A 125 -2.86 -8.13 -14.83
N LEU A 126 -2.47 -9.40 -14.76
CA LEU A 126 -3.18 -10.45 -15.51
C LEU A 126 -4.65 -10.56 -15.07
N LEU A 127 -4.93 -10.37 -13.77
CA LEU A 127 -6.29 -10.34 -13.27
C LEU A 127 -7.07 -9.14 -13.83
N ALA A 128 -6.47 -7.97 -13.90
CA ALA A 128 -7.09 -6.81 -14.53
C ALA A 128 -7.43 -7.08 -16.00
N GLU A 129 -6.52 -7.69 -16.76
CA GLU A 129 -6.77 -8.10 -18.14
C GLU A 129 -7.92 -9.12 -18.27
N VAL A 130 -8.03 -10.07 -17.35
CA VAL A 130 -9.11 -11.07 -17.34
C VAL A 130 -10.47 -10.42 -17.04
N VAL A 131 -10.50 -9.48 -16.10
CA VAL A 131 -11.73 -8.79 -15.68
C VAL A 131 -12.21 -7.79 -16.74
N GLU A 132 -11.30 -7.04 -17.37
CA GLU A 132 -11.60 -5.93 -18.29
C GLU A 132 -11.50 -6.33 -19.76
N GLY A 133 -10.98 -7.53 -20.05
CA GLY A 133 -10.67 -8.02 -21.39
C GLY A 133 -9.32 -7.51 -21.92
N ASN A 134 -8.70 -8.31 -22.79
CA ASN A 134 -7.42 -7.98 -23.42
C ASN A 134 -7.53 -6.87 -24.50
N ASN A 135 -8.68 -6.26 -24.63
CA ASN A 135 -8.86 -5.20 -25.59
C ASN A 135 -8.53 -3.87 -24.95
N SER A 136 -7.43 -3.28 -25.39
CA SER A 136 -7.23 -1.85 -25.21
C SER A 136 -8.49 -1.12 -25.62
N LEU A 137 -8.92 -0.14 -24.82
CA LEU A 137 -10.07 0.69 -25.15
C LEU A 137 -9.77 1.50 -26.41
N LYS A 138 -10.27 1.06 -27.55
CA LYS A 138 -10.07 1.73 -28.84
C LYS A 138 -11.11 2.81 -29.03
N THR A 139 -10.65 3.99 -29.35
CA THR A 139 -11.49 5.13 -29.70
C THR A 139 -10.90 5.81 -30.95
N PRO A 140 -11.63 6.73 -31.63
CA PRO A 140 -11.06 7.50 -32.70
C PRO A 140 -9.80 8.27 -32.33
N ALA A 141 -9.72 8.76 -31.06
CA ALA A 141 -8.53 9.42 -30.53
C ALA A 141 -7.39 8.45 -30.18
N PHE A 142 -7.71 7.19 -29.91
CA PHE A 142 -6.75 6.15 -29.55
C PHE A 142 -6.97 4.91 -30.41
N PRO A 143 -6.59 4.94 -31.69
CA PRO A 143 -6.84 3.83 -32.64
C PRO A 143 -6.11 2.54 -32.22
N ASN A 144 -4.98 2.67 -31.53
CA ASN A 144 -4.21 1.56 -30.95
C ASN A 144 -4.70 1.14 -29.55
N GLY A 145 -5.63 1.92 -28.98
CA GLY A 145 -6.20 1.65 -27.66
C GLY A 145 -5.39 2.19 -26.49
N VAL A 146 -6.06 2.25 -25.33
CA VAL A 146 -5.48 2.58 -24.03
C VAL A 146 -5.50 1.33 -23.17
N SER A 147 -4.44 1.08 -22.38
CA SER A 147 -4.42 -0.07 -21.47
C SER A 147 -5.62 -0.03 -20.51
N PRO A 148 -6.34 -1.15 -20.30
CA PRO A 148 -7.38 -1.23 -19.29
C PRO A 148 -6.91 -0.77 -17.91
N ALA A 149 -5.67 -1.10 -17.52
CA ALA A 149 -5.07 -0.69 -16.25
C ALA A 149 -5.00 0.83 -16.04
N ALA A 150 -4.98 1.64 -17.11
CA ALA A 150 -5.06 3.09 -17.00
C ALA A 150 -6.46 3.57 -16.55
N VAL A 151 -7.49 2.96 -17.13
CA VAL A 151 -8.90 3.36 -16.92
C VAL A 151 -9.45 2.73 -15.64
N SER A 152 -9.11 1.48 -15.34
CA SER A 152 -9.51 0.79 -14.10
C SER A 152 -8.86 1.37 -12.83
N GLY A 153 -7.87 2.22 -12.99
CA GLY A 153 -7.24 2.90 -11.86
C GLY A 153 -5.93 2.30 -11.37
N CYS A 154 -5.48 1.15 -11.89
CA CYS A 154 -4.23 0.50 -11.43
C CYS A 154 -3.02 1.45 -11.48
N TRP A 155 -2.92 2.27 -12.52
CA TRP A 155 -1.84 3.23 -12.68
C TRP A 155 -1.88 4.40 -11.70
N GLN A 156 -3.03 4.66 -11.09
CA GLN A 156 -3.15 5.73 -10.08
C GLN A 156 -2.37 5.38 -8.80
N CYS A 157 -2.31 4.09 -8.46
CA CYS A 157 -1.54 3.58 -7.33
C CYS A 157 -0.13 3.15 -7.76
N HIS A 158 -0.04 2.25 -8.74
CA HIS A 158 1.22 1.59 -9.11
C HIS A 158 2.09 2.44 -10.05
N GLY A 159 1.48 3.27 -10.90
CA GLY A 159 2.17 3.89 -12.01
C GLY A 159 2.46 2.91 -13.14
N SER A 160 3.00 3.41 -14.22
CA SER A 160 3.51 2.67 -15.37
C SER A 160 4.48 3.54 -16.16
N GLN A 161 4.96 3.05 -17.31
CA GLN A 161 5.83 3.82 -18.17
C GLN A 161 5.09 4.95 -18.88
N VAL A 162 5.59 6.17 -18.75
CA VAL A 162 5.15 7.32 -19.54
C VAL A 162 5.97 7.38 -20.85
N LYS A 163 5.29 7.49 -21.97
CA LYS A 163 5.90 7.58 -23.29
C LYS A 163 5.85 9.00 -23.83
N VAL A 164 6.82 9.35 -24.66
CA VAL A 164 6.88 10.60 -25.42
C VAL A 164 6.68 10.28 -26.89
N ILE A 165 5.86 11.05 -27.60
CA ILE A 165 5.51 10.84 -29.02
C ILE A 165 6.17 11.84 -29.97
N GLY A 166 7.01 12.71 -29.48
CA GLY A 166 7.79 13.70 -30.24
C GLY A 166 7.68 15.10 -29.63
N ASP A 167 8.71 15.91 -29.85
CA ASP A 167 8.78 17.31 -29.39
C ASP A 167 8.39 17.53 -27.91
N GLY A 168 8.76 16.57 -27.04
CA GLY A 168 8.43 16.60 -25.62
C GLY A 168 6.95 16.31 -25.29
N GLN A 169 6.13 15.98 -26.27
CA GLN A 169 4.72 15.68 -26.07
C GLN A 169 4.53 14.30 -25.46
N LEU A 170 3.80 14.26 -24.34
CA LEU A 170 3.46 13.02 -23.65
C LEU A 170 2.37 12.25 -24.40
N ASP A 171 2.56 10.94 -24.56
CA ASP A 171 1.58 10.05 -25.18
C ASP A 171 0.29 10.00 -24.34
N PRO A 172 -0.86 10.46 -24.87
CA PRO A 172 -2.13 10.42 -24.15
C PRO A 172 -2.58 9.02 -23.73
N ALA A 173 -2.07 7.97 -24.34
CA ALA A 173 -2.33 6.58 -23.95
C ALA A 173 -1.60 6.16 -22.66
N THR A 174 -0.62 6.95 -22.22
CA THR A 174 0.20 6.67 -21.02
C THR A 174 0.21 7.82 -20.01
N TRP A 175 -0.40 8.94 -20.35
CA TRP A 175 -0.52 10.13 -19.51
C TRP A 175 -1.97 10.63 -19.48
N PRO A 176 -2.55 11.05 -18.33
CA PRO A 176 -1.90 11.21 -17.01
C PRO A 176 -1.57 9.91 -16.30
N ASN A 177 -0.47 9.94 -15.52
CA ASN A 177 0.07 8.80 -14.79
C ASN A 177 0.66 9.30 -13.45
N THR A 178 -0.04 9.06 -12.35
CA THR A 178 0.26 9.68 -11.05
C THR A 178 0.74 8.69 -9.99
N GLY A 179 0.83 7.39 -10.35
CA GLY A 179 1.19 6.35 -9.41
C GLY A 179 2.62 6.45 -8.91
N ILE A 180 2.83 5.88 -7.74
CA ILE A 180 4.08 6.02 -6.98
C ILE A 180 5.30 5.44 -7.69
N GLY A 181 5.12 4.38 -8.48
CA GLY A 181 6.17 3.71 -9.26
C GLY A 181 6.19 4.12 -10.73
N ARG A 182 5.77 5.35 -11.05
CA ARG A 182 5.84 5.87 -12.42
C ARG A 182 7.25 5.74 -13.00
N ILE A 183 7.35 5.22 -14.21
CA ILE A 183 8.60 5.16 -14.98
C ILE A 183 8.62 6.40 -15.87
N ASN A 184 9.54 7.31 -15.57
CA ASN A 184 9.61 8.62 -16.18
C ASN A 184 10.34 8.59 -17.51
N PRO A 185 10.11 9.56 -18.43
CA PRO A 185 10.79 9.64 -19.71
C PRO A 185 12.32 9.72 -19.59
N ASP A 186 12.83 10.33 -18.51
CA ASP A 186 14.27 10.43 -18.21
C ASP A 186 14.89 9.11 -17.69
N GLY A 187 14.10 8.03 -17.65
CA GLY A 187 14.49 6.70 -17.18
C GLY A 187 14.50 6.52 -15.67
N SER A 188 14.19 7.56 -14.89
CA SER A 188 14.03 7.42 -13.44
C SER A 188 12.73 6.71 -13.10
N GLU A 189 12.68 6.08 -11.91
CA GLU A 189 11.50 5.39 -11.39
C GLU A 189 11.01 6.06 -10.11
N GLY A 190 9.70 6.18 -10.00
CA GLY A 190 9.04 6.74 -8.84
C GLY A 190 8.40 8.10 -9.08
N SER A 191 7.61 8.52 -8.10
CA SER A 191 6.92 9.81 -8.11
C SER A 191 6.79 10.37 -6.70
N CYS A 192 7.61 11.35 -6.35
CA CYS A 192 7.55 12.03 -5.05
C CYS A 192 6.17 12.69 -4.82
N SER A 193 5.55 13.17 -5.92
CA SER A 193 4.24 13.78 -5.87
C SER A 193 3.08 12.81 -5.59
N ALA A 194 3.34 11.51 -5.54
CA ALA A 194 2.35 10.54 -5.08
C ALA A 194 2.04 10.70 -3.57
N CYS A 195 3.02 11.11 -2.77
CA CYS A 195 2.86 11.40 -1.34
C CYS A 195 2.81 12.90 -1.05
N HIS A 196 3.66 13.69 -1.71
CA HIS A 196 3.73 15.14 -1.58
C HIS A 196 2.93 15.81 -2.68
N SER A 197 1.64 16.01 -2.46
CA SER A 197 0.76 16.54 -3.50
C SER A 197 1.21 17.90 -4.02
N ARG A 198 1.39 17.99 -5.34
CA ARG A 198 1.70 19.24 -6.06
C ARG A 198 0.53 20.23 -5.92
N HIS A 199 0.76 21.50 -5.81
CA HIS A 199 2.04 22.23 -5.79
C HIS A 199 2.33 22.75 -4.38
N LYS A 200 1.55 22.30 -3.37
CA LYS A 200 1.73 22.69 -1.97
C LYS A 200 2.88 21.92 -1.30
N PHE A 201 3.09 20.65 -1.68
CA PHE A 201 4.11 19.76 -1.12
C PHE A 201 4.08 19.68 0.41
N SER A 202 2.87 19.59 0.98
CA SER A 202 2.67 19.59 2.44
C SER A 202 3.26 18.33 3.07
N ILE A 203 4.14 18.51 4.06
CA ILE A 203 4.65 17.40 4.88
C ILE A 203 3.57 16.87 5.82
N ALA A 204 2.71 17.74 6.35
CA ALA A 204 1.57 17.31 7.17
C ALA A 204 0.67 16.35 6.40
N GLN A 205 0.33 16.68 5.14
CA GLN A 205 -0.46 15.79 4.29
C GLN A 205 0.24 14.44 4.07
N ALA A 206 1.57 14.43 3.85
CA ALA A 206 2.31 13.19 3.64
C ALA A 206 2.31 12.29 4.89
N ARG A 207 2.17 12.84 6.09
CA ARG A 207 2.14 12.13 7.38
C ARG A 207 0.74 11.62 7.77
N HIS A 208 -0.30 12.10 7.11
CA HIS A 208 -1.67 11.66 7.32
C HIS A 208 -1.86 10.21 6.88
N PRO A 209 -2.55 9.35 7.67
CA PRO A 209 -2.85 7.97 7.30
C PRO A 209 -3.56 7.85 5.96
N GLU A 210 -4.51 8.73 5.66
CA GLU A 210 -5.28 8.75 4.42
C GLU A 210 -4.41 8.97 3.18
N ASN A 211 -3.24 9.59 3.34
CA ASN A 211 -2.31 9.74 2.23
C ASN A 211 -1.66 8.40 1.81
N CYS A 212 -1.48 7.48 2.73
CA CYS A 212 -1.09 6.11 2.45
C CYS A 212 -2.30 5.28 2.00
N GLY A 213 -3.42 5.47 2.71
CA GLY A 213 -4.67 4.77 2.51
C GLY A 213 -5.26 4.87 1.12
N LYS A 214 -5.05 5.98 0.39
CA LYS A 214 -5.54 6.13 -1.00
C LYS A 214 -5.02 5.07 -1.98
N CYS A 215 -3.96 4.33 -1.61
CA CYS A 215 -3.40 3.21 -2.36
C CYS A 215 -3.40 1.92 -1.55
N HIS A 216 -3.19 2.01 -0.23
CA HIS A 216 -3.19 0.87 0.69
C HIS A 216 -4.60 0.63 1.23
N MET A 217 -5.48 0.12 0.37
CA MET A 217 -6.90 -0.11 0.62
C MET A 217 -7.41 -1.31 -0.20
N GLY A 218 -8.57 -1.78 0.15
CA GLY A 218 -9.29 -2.79 -0.63
C GLY A 218 -9.08 -4.23 -0.16
N PRO A 219 -9.55 -5.22 -0.92
CA PRO A 219 -9.72 -6.58 -0.42
C PRO A 219 -8.43 -7.34 -0.12
N ASP A 220 -7.30 -6.94 -0.71
CA ASP A 220 -6.03 -7.67 -0.64
C ASP A 220 -4.97 -7.00 0.25
N HIS A 221 -5.06 -5.69 0.44
CA HIS A 221 -4.12 -4.92 1.25
C HIS A 221 -4.81 -3.77 1.99
N PRO A 222 -5.81 -4.05 2.82
CA PRO A 222 -6.69 -3.08 3.48
C PRO A 222 -6.00 -2.40 4.66
N GLN A 223 -4.79 -1.82 4.47
CA GLN A 223 -4.05 -1.27 5.59
C GLN A 223 -4.75 -0.06 6.21
N ILE A 224 -5.44 0.77 5.42
CA ILE A 224 -6.17 1.91 5.99
C ILE A 224 -7.36 1.43 6.82
N GLU A 225 -8.14 0.46 6.34
CA GLU A 225 -9.27 -0.10 7.05
C GLU A 225 -8.82 -0.79 8.35
N ILE A 226 -7.69 -1.53 8.31
CA ILE A 226 -7.09 -2.13 9.50
C ILE A 226 -6.62 -1.06 10.50
N TYR A 227 -6.01 0.03 9.99
CA TYR A 227 -5.56 1.13 10.83
C TYR A 227 -6.73 1.81 11.53
N GLU A 228 -7.82 2.09 10.82
CA GLU A 228 -9.02 2.73 11.35
C GLU A 228 -9.67 1.95 12.49
N GLU A 229 -9.68 0.62 12.44
CA GLU A 229 -10.20 -0.22 13.54
C GLU A 229 -9.18 -0.43 14.67
N SER A 230 -7.90 -0.15 14.43
CA SER A 230 -6.85 -0.32 15.43
C SER A 230 -6.92 0.75 16.52
N LYS A 231 -6.36 0.43 17.71
CA LYS A 231 -6.26 1.41 18.79
C LYS A 231 -5.40 2.63 18.39
N HIS A 232 -4.43 2.46 17.49
CA HIS A 232 -3.62 3.56 16.98
C HIS A 232 -4.45 4.50 16.10
N GLY A 233 -5.27 3.97 15.20
CA GLY A 233 -6.16 4.78 14.38
C GLY A 233 -7.19 5.54 15.20
N ILE A 234 -7.84 4.86 16.14
CA ILE A 234 -8.80 5.49 17.07
C ILE A 234 -8.11 6.62 17.86
N ALA A 235 -6.91 6.37 18.39
CA ALA A 235 -6.16 7.39 19.12
C ALA A 235 -5.76 8.57 18.24
N PHE A 236 -5.36 8.33 16.99
CA PHE A 236 -5.04 9.38 16.02
C PHE A 236 -6.23 10.30 15.78
N HIS A 237 -7.41 9.75 15.49
CA HIS A 237 -8.61 10.55 15.24
C HIS A 237 -9.05 11.36 16.47
N ALA A 238 -8.86 10.79 17.67
CA ALA A 238 -9.19 11.47 18.91
C ALA A 238 -8.23 12.62 19.27
N ASN A 239 -6.95 12.53 18.84
CA ASN A 239 -5.89 13.44 19.26
C ASN A 239 -5.12 14.05 18.07
N LYS A 240 -5.77 14.21 16.94
CA LYS A 240 -5.14 14.65 15.69
C LYS A 240 -4.42 15.99 15.81
N ASP A 241 -4.97 16.91 16.58
CA ASP A 241 -4.40 18.26 16.76
C ASP A 241 -3.11 18.24 17.58
N GLU A 242 -2.85 17.14 18.32
CA GLU A 242 -1.64 16.96 19.13
C GLU A 242 -0.49 16.30 18.35
N MET A 243 -0.72 15.96 17.07
CA MET A 243 0.23 15.22 16.25
C MET A 243 1.39 16.06 15.69
N ASN A 244 1.34 17.38 15.83
CA ASN A 244 2.40 18.30 15.34
C ASN A 244 2.89 17.97 13.90
N LEU A 245 1.95 17.69 13.00
CA LEU A 245 2.23 17.15 11.66
C LEU A 245 3.11 18.03 10.78
N ASP A 246 3.21 19.34 11.08
CA ASP A 246 4.06 20.31 10.37
C ASP A 246 5.48 20.44 10.93
N SER A 247 5.82 19.76 12.05
CA SER A 247 7.17 19.78 12.62
C SER A 247 8.22 19.40 11.57
N SER A 248 9.35 20.10 11.57
CA SER A 248 10.43 19.85 10.61
C SER A 248 11.12 18.49 10.84
N LYS A 249 11.28 18.07 12.09
CA LYS A 249 11.90 16.78 12.46
C LYS A 249 10.90 15.66 12.64
N TRP A 250 9.84 15.93 13.40
CA TRP A 250 8.75 15.01 13.71
C TRP A 250 9.22 13.69 14.33
N VAL A 251 9.98 13.84 15.41
CA VAL A 251 10.53 12.72 16.20
C VAL A 251 9.46 12.17 17.12
N VAL A 252 9.14 10.89 16.97
CA VAL A 252 8.16 10.22 17.84
C VAL A 252 8.69 10.15 19.28
N GLY A 253 7.86 10.52 20.24
CA GLY A 253 8.20 10.60 21.65
C GLY A 253 8.78 11.97 22.08
N GLU A 254 9.21 12.81 21.14
CA GLU A 254 9.72 14.17 21.40
C GLU A 254 8.78 15.24 20.83
N ASP A 255 8.53 15.23 19.52
CA ASP A 255 7.69 16.22 18.86
C ASP A 255 6.20 15.91 19.01
N TYR A 256 5.84 14.66 19.21
CA TYR A 256 4.46 14.20 19.42
C TYR A 256 4.42 12.84 20.12
N THR A 257 3.35 12.59 20.88
CA THR A 257 3.12 11.34 21.64
C THR A 257 1.70 10.80 21.51
N ALA A 258 0.82 11.50 20.80
CA ALA A 258 -0.62 11.23 20.84
C ALA A 258 -0.99 9.89 20.19
N ALA A 259 -0.42 9.60 19.02
CA ALA A 259 -0.63 8.31 18.33
C ALA A 259 0.37 8.15 17.19
N PRO A 260 0.74 6.91 16.80
CA PRO A 260 1.48 6.69 15.56
C PRO A 260 0.56 6.73 14.35
N THR A 261 1.07 7.28 13.22
CA THR A 261 0.48 7.11 11.88
C THR A 261 1.27 6.08 11.08
N CYS A 262 0.85 5.78 9.85
CA CYS A 262 1.63 4.94 8.94
C CYS A 262 3.05 5.50 8.76
N ALA A 263 3.15 6.83 8.58
CA ALA A 263 4.45 7.51 8.44
C ALA A 263 5.29 7.41 9.72
N THR A 264 4.70 7.41 10.91
CA THR A 264 5.42 7.20 12.16
C THR A 264 6.16 5.87 12.16
N CYS A 265 5.43 4.78 11.88
CA CYS A 265 6.00 3.44 11.91
C CYS A 265 7.02 3.18 10.80
N HIS A 266 6.75 3.69 9.59
CA HIS A 266 7.54 3.33 8.40
C HIS A 266 8.58 4.35 7.98
N MET A 267 8.50 5.62 8.39
CA MET A 267 9.30 6.68 7.80
C MET A 267 9.86 7.70 8.78
N SER A 268 9.20 7.96 9.92
CA SER A 268 9.57 9.07 10.79
C SER A 268 10.89 8.85 11.53
N ALA A 269 11.48 9.94 11.99
CA ALA A 269 12.60 9.91 12.92
C ALA A 269 12.18 9.36 14.29
N THR A 270 13.11 8.69 14.93
CA THR A 270 13.11 8.41 16.35
C THR A 270 14.26 9.16 17.01
N LYS A 271 14.51 8.93 18.30
CA LYS A 271 15.71 9.44 18.97
C LYS A 271 17.00 8.90 18.33
N ASP A 272 16.97 7.67 17.83
CA ASP A 272 18.13 6.93 17.36
C ASP A 272 18.17 6.72 15.84
N GLN A 273 17.09 7.06 15.13
CA GLN A 273 16.97 6.91 13.68
C GLN A 273 16.53 8.22 13.00
N ASP A 274 17.13 8.53 11.87
CA ASP A 274 16.67 9.59 10.97
C ASP A 274 15.38 9.21 10.22
N VAL A 275 14.73 10.21 9.62
CA VAL A 275 13.66 10.03 8.62
C VAL A 275 14.19 9.19 7.46
N THR A 276 13.40 8.21 7.02
CA THR A 276 13.67 7.42 5.82
C THR A 276 12.55 7.50 4.80
N HIS A 277 12.89 7.44 3.52
CA HIS A 277 11.95 7.27 2.40
C HIS A 277 11.95 5.85 1.83
N ASP A 278 12.74 4.94 2.40
CA ASP A 278 12.59 3.50 2.18
C ASP A 278 11.60 2.91 3.19
N VAL A 279 10.33 2.88 2.80
CA VAL A 279 9.24 2.33 3.64
C VAL A 279 9.41 0.86 3.99
N GLY A 280 10.28 0.14 3.27
CA GLY A 280 10.62 -1.26 3.53
C GLY A 280 11.63 -1.47 4.66
N ASN A 281 12.34 -0.40 5.06
CA ASN A 281 13.44 -0.47 6.03
C ASN A 281 13.05 -1.04 7.41
N ARG A 282 11.75 -1.00 7.74
CA ARG A 282 11.22 -1.46 9.04
C ARG A 282 10.26 -2.65 8.92
N ILE A 283 10.26 -3.35 7.76
CA ILE A 283 9.35 -4.48 7.51
C ILE A 283 10.11 -5.80 7.60
N SER A 284 9.81 -6.64 8.61
CA SER A 284 10.49 -7.91 8.85
C SER A 284 9.89 -9.13 8.15
N TRP A 285 8.70 -8.99 7.54
CA TRP A 285 8.06 -10.02 6.74
C TRP A 285 7.50 -9.46 5.44
N ASN A 286 7.75 -10.14 4.32
CA ASN A 286 7.04 -9.87 3.08
C ASN A 286 5.80 -10.77 2.99
N ASN A 287 4.62 -10.14 3.08
CA ASN A 287 3.33 -10.82 3.06
C ASN A 287 2.65 -10.79 1.67
N ARG A 288 3.33 -10.29 0.63
CA ARG A 288 2.77 -10.25 -0.73
C ARG A 288 2.69 -11.64 -1.41
N PRO A 289 3.71 -12.52 -1.31
CA PRO A 289 3.62 -13.85 -1.91
C PRO A 289 2.65 -14.75 -1.13
N PRO A 290 2.18 -15.85 -1.75
CA PRO A 290 1.34 -16.83 -1.07
C PRO A 290 1.93 -17.33 0.26
N VAL A 291 3.21 -17.65 0.27
CA VAL A 291 3.98 -17.97 1.49
C VAL A 291 4.72 -16.71 1.92
N SER A 292 4.53 -16.27 3.16
CA SER A 292 5.30 -15.16 3.71
C SER A 292 6.78 -15.51 3.79
N ILE A 293 7.63 -14.63 3.30
CA ILE A 293 9.09 -14.77 3.27
C ILE A 293 9.76 -13.55 3.92
N ARG A 294 11.02 -13.69 4.27
CA ARG A 294 11.82 -12.57 4.77
C ARG A 294 12.14 -11.59 3.62
N PRO A 295 12.21 -10.27 3.92
CA PRO A 295 12.33 -9.24 2.88
C PRO A 295 13.59 -9.36 2.02
N GLU A 296 14.71 -9.74 2.58
CA GLU A 296 15.99 -9.88 1.87
C GLU A 296 15.89 -10.80 0.65
N VAL A 297 15.07 -11.86 0.73
CA VAL A 297 14.84 -12.78 -0.38
C VAL A 297 14.09 -12.09 -1.53
N SER A 298 13.10 -11.27 -1.21
CA SER A 298 12.35 -10.51 -2.23
C SER A 298 13.13 -9.31 -2.75
N ASP A 299 13.85 -8.62 -1.88
CA ASP A 299 14.65 -7.44 -2.23
C ASP A 299 15.79 -7.82 -3.18
N GLN A 300 16.49 -8.92 -2.89
CA GLN A 300 17.49 -9.47 -3.80
C GLN A 300 16.90 -9.77 -5.18
N LYS A 301 15.70 -10.34 -5.24
CA LYS A 301 15.01 -10.63 -6.50
C LYS A 301 14.71 -9.37 -7.31
N TYR A 302 14.42 -8.25 -6.65
CA TYR A 302 14.13 -6.96 -7.30
C TYR A 302 15.37 -6.07 -7.46
N GLY A 303 16.55 -6.51 -7.02
CA GLY A 303 17.79 -5.74 -7.12
C GLY A 303 17.79 -4.46 -6.29
N LEU A 304 17.18 -4.48 -5.10
CA LEU A 304 17.14 -3.34 -4.20
C LEU A 304 18.39 -3.28 -3.33
N LYS A 305 18.90 -2.08 -3.06
CA LYS A 305 20.03 -1.89 -2.13
C LYS A 305 19.67 -2.25 -0.70
N SER A 306 18.45 -1.99 -0.30
CA SER A 306 17.89 -2.42 0.98
C SER A 306 17.88 -3.94 1.16
N ALA A 307 18.12 -4.70 0.08
CA ALA A 307 18.32 -6.15 0.17
C ALA A 307 19.53 -6.56 1.01
N SER A 308 20.48 -5.66 1.25
CA SER A 308 21.61 -5.88 2.16
C SER A 308 21.21 -5.85 3.63
N ILE A 309 20.03 -5.30 3.95
CA ILE A 309 19.50 -5.23 5.31
C ILE A 309 18.68 -6.48 5.58
N GLY A 310 19.10 -7.29 6.57
CA GLY A 310 18.39 -8.49 7.02
C GLY A 310 17.06 -8.17 7.71
N TRP A 311 16.24 -9.18 7.91
CA TRP A 311 14.95 -9.01 8.57
C TRP A 311 15.11 -8.65 10.06
N GLU A 312 16.18 -9.09 10.70
CA GLU A 312 16.52 -8.76 12.08
C GLU A 312 16.70 -7.24 12.21
N GLU A 313 17.59 -6.66 11.43
CA GLU A 313 17.86 -5.21 11.44
C GLU A 313 16.60 -4.39 11.12
N ARG A 314 15.79 -4.84 10.15
CA ARG A 314 14.50 -4.21 9.85
C ARG A 314 13.54 -4.25 11.03
N ARG A 315 13.55 -5.36 11.77
CA ARG A 315 12.74 -5.52 12.99
C ARG A 315 13.25 -4.62 14.10
N ASP A 316 14.54 -4.56 14.31
CA ASP A 316 15.16 -3.70 15.31
C ASP A 316 14.84 -2.22 15.05
N ASN A 317 14.88 -1.81 13.78
CA ASN A 317 14.47 -0.47 13.34
C ASN A 317 12.98 -0.17 13.66
N MET A 318 12.09 -1.15 13.57
CA MET A 318 10.69 -0.97 13.96
C MET A 318 10.49 -1.02 15.47
N ILE A 319 11.23 -1.88 16.17
CA ILE A 319 11.22 -1.99 17.63
C ILE A 319 11.59 -0.66 18.28
N ASP A 320 12.59 0.02 17.75
CA ASP A 320 13.00 1.35 18.23
C ASP A 320 11.84 2.37 18.13
N VAL A 321 11.06 2.35 17.05
CA VAL A 321 9.83 3.16 16.97
C VAL A 321 8.82 2.78 18.04
N CYS A 322 8.63 1.49 18.28
CA CYS A 322 7.67 1.01 19.29
C CYS A 322 8.07 1.44 20.70
N HIS A 323 9.36 1.42 21.00
CA HIS A 323 9.91 1.78 22.33
C HIS A 323 9.70 3.24 22.70
N ALA A 324 9.39 4.12 21.74
CA ALA A 324 8.99 5.49 22.07
C ALA A 324 7.75 5.56 22.97
N CYS A 325 6.90 4.51 22.96
CA CYS A 325 5.64 4.47 23.71
C CYS A 325 5.42 3.17 24.50
N HIS A 326 6.03 2.05 24.10
CA HIS A 326 5.80 0.73 24.66
C HIS A 326 7.03 0.17 25.39
N SER A 327 6.81 -0.63 26.43
CA SER A 327 7.89 -1.32 27.14
C SER A 327 8.46 -2.46 26.30
N GLU A 328 9.73 -2.81 26.54
CA GLU A 328 10.45 -3.89 25.89
C GLU A 328 9.66 -5.21 25.91
N ASN A 329 9.25 -5.68 27.09
CA ASN A 329 8.48 -6.92 27.23
C ASN A 329 7.18 -6.93 26.42
N TRP A 330 6.50 -5.77 26.30
CA TRP A 330 5.29 -5.67 25.48
C TRP A 330 5.61 -5.87 23.99
N VAL A 331 6.66 -5.25 23.51
CA VAL A 331 7.08 -5.32 22.10
C VAL A 331 7.58 -6.72 21.73
N GLU A 332 8.40 -7.34 22.61
CA GLU A 332 8.84 -8.73 22.42
C GLU A 332 7.65 -9.69 22.31
N ASN A 333 6.72 -9.62 23.26
CA ASN A 333 5.52 -10.46 23.25
C ASN A 333 4.65 -10.25 22.02
N PHE A 334 4.52 -9.01 21.54
CA PHE A 334 3.84 -8.72 20.28
C PHE A 334 4.50 -9.48 19.11
N TYR A 335 5.82 -9.42 18.97
CA TYR A 335 6.51 -10.08 17.87
C TYR A 335 6.44 -11.62 17.97
N ILE A 336 6.49 -12.19 19.17
CA ILE A 336 6.26 -13.65 19.36
C ILE A 336 4.88 -14.04 18.82
N GLN A 337 3.82 -13.28 19.14
CA GLN A 337 2.47 -13.55 18.68
C GLN A 337 2.33 -13.32 17.16
N TYR A 338 2.91 -12.27 16.64
CA TYR A 338 2.89 -11.98 15.22
C TYR A 338 3.60 -13.06 14.39
N ASP A 339 4.81 -13.45 14.79
CA ASP A 339 5.56 -14.54 14.13
C ASP A 339 4.81 -15.88 14.22
N ALA A 340 4.15 -16.16 15.34
CA ALA A 340 3.32 -17.36 15.49
C ALA A 340 2.15 -17.37 14.50
N LEU A 341 1.49 -16.24 14.26
CA LEU A 341 0.40 -16.14 13.26
C LEU A 341 0.94 -16.31 11.84
N ILE A 342 2.09 -15.71 11.49
CA ILE A 342 2.72 -15.89 10.18
C ILE A 342 3.07 -17.36 9.96
N ASN A 343 3.67 -18.01 10.96
CA ASN A 343 4.03 -19.41 10.87
C ASN A 343 2.78 -20.31 10.76
N LEU A 344 1.74 -20.05 11.56
CA LEU A 344 0.45 -20.76 11.43
C LEU A 344 -0.11 -20.65 10.02
N TYR A 345 -0.15 -19.45 9.47
CA TYR A 345 -0.63 -19.23 8.10
C TYR A 345 0.23 -19.98 7.07
N ASN A 346 1.54 -19.85 7.15
CA ASN A 346 2.48 -20.50 6.23
C ASN A 346 2.34 -22.03 6.26
N GLU A 347 2.36 -22.63 7.46
CA GLU A 347 2.42 -24.09 7.61
C GLU A 347 1.05 -24.75 7.37
N LYS A 348 -0.02 -24.14 7.87
CA LYS A 348 -1.36 -24.71 7.76
C LYS A 348 -2.01 -24.50 6.40
N TYR A 349 -1.81 -23.33 5.79
CA TYR A 349 -2.55 -22.95 4.57
C TYR A 349 -1.64 -22.72 3.36
N ALA A 350 -0.66 -21.83 3.46
CA ALA A 350 0.04 -21.34 2.29
C ALA A 350 0.91 -22.43 1.60
N LYS A 351 1.73 -23.12 2.37
CA LYS A 351 2.60 -24.19 1.84
C LYS A 351 1.80 -25.41 1.34
N PRO A 352 0.82 -25.93 2.13
CA PRO A 352 -0.05 -27.02 1.62
C PRO A 352 -0.84 -26.62 0.39
N GLY A 353 -1.44 -25.42 0.37
CA GLY A 353 -2.20 -24.94 -0.77
C GLY A 353 -1.36 -24.79 -2.03
N LEU A 354 -0.15 -24.25 -1.90
CA LEU A 354 0.78 -24.16 -3.02
C LEU A 354 1.15 -25.54 -3.59
N LYS A 355 1.40 -26.52 -2.70
CA LYS A 355 1.70 -27.91 -3.08
C LYS A 355 0.51 -28.55 -3.78
N LEU A 356 -0.71 -28.39 -3.27
CA LEU A 356 -1.93 -28.89 -3.88
C LEU A 356 -2.18 -28.26 -5.25
N MET A 357 -2.00 -26.92 -5.42
CA MET A 357 -2.14 -26.28 -6.72
C MET A 357 -1.09 -26.74 -7.74
N GLN A 358 0.15 -27.01 -7.29
CA GLN A 358 1.18 -27.63 -8.13
C GLN A 358 0.78 -29.03 -8.61
N ALA A 359 0.22 -29.86 -7.73
CA ALA A 359 -0.27 -31.19 -8.07
C ALA A 359 -1.52 -31.12 -8.97
N ALA A 360 -2.40 -30.12 -8.79
CA ALA A 360 -3.59 -29.90 -9.61
C ALA A 360 -3.27 -29.40 -11.03
N LYS A 361 -2.12 -28.73 -11.23
CA LYS A 361 -1.76 -28.07 -12.49
C LYS A 361 -2.01 -28.92 -13.76
N PRO A 362 -1.66 -30.24 -13.84
CA PRO A 362 -1.90 -31.03 -15.03
C PRO A 362 -3.40 -31.27 -15.32
N LEU A 363 -4.28 -31.07 -14.34
CA LEU A 363 -5.74 -31.24 -14.47
C LEU A 363 -6.44 -29.96 -14.90
N LEU A 364 -5.78 -28.80 -14.75
CA LEU A 364 -6.36 -27.51 -15.05
C LEU A 364 -6.35 -27.20 -16.55
N LYS A 365 -7.25 -26.32 -16.96
CA LYS A 365 -7.20 -25.66 -18.27
C LYS A 365 -5.97 -24.75 -18.30
N PRO A 366 -5.32 -24.56 -19.47
CA PRO A 366 -4.06 -23.81 -19.58
C PRO A 366 -4.15 -22.34 -19.18
N SER A 367 -5.27 -21.68 -19.47
CA SER A 367 -5.44 -20.27 -19.19
C SER A 367 -5.66 -20.05 -17.68
N LYS A 368 -4.90 -19.15 -17.08
CA LYS A 368 -5.11 -18.75 -15.69
C LYS A 368 -6.51 -18.17 -15.50
N PHE A 369 -7.08 -18.38 -14.33
CA PHE A 369 -8.44 -17.96 -13.98
C PHE A 369 -9.56 -18.58 -14.84
N SER A 370 -9.24 -19.57 -15.69
CA SER A 370 -10.26 -20.33 -16.43
C SER A 370 -10.81 -21.52 -15.64
N ASN A 371 -10.27 -21.80 -14.47
CA ASN A 371 -10.70 -22.84 -13.57
C ASN A 371 -11.25 -22.21 -12.27
N LYS A 372 -12.29 -22.81 -11.71
CA LYS A 372 -12.90 -22.36 -10.46
C LYS A 372 -11.86 -22.26 -9.32
N VAL A 373 -11.04 -23.30 -9.17
CA VAL A 373 -10.01 -23.38 -8.14
C VAL A 373 -8.91 -22.31 -8.26
N ASP A 374 -8.67 -21.75 -9.45
CA ASP A 374 -7.70 -20.64 -9.62
C ASP A 374 -8.17 -19.39 -8.86
N TRP A 375 -9.48 -19.08 -8.97
CA TRP A 375 -10.10 -17.95 -8.26
C TRP A 375 -10.10 -18.18 -6.76
N THR A 376 -10.55 -19.38 -6.33
CA THR A 376 -10.59 -19.72 -4.91
C THR A 376 -9.19 -19.68 -4.29
N TRP A 377 -8.19 -20.23 -4.96
CA TRP A 377 -6.80 -20.16 -4.47
C TRP A 377 -6.29 -18.74 -4.42
N PHE A 378 -6.59 -17.90 -5.44
CA PHE A 378 -6.20 -16.50 -5.45
C PHE A 378 -6.81 -15.73 -4.26
N GLU A 379 -8.11 -15.90 -4.00
CA GLU A 379 -8.78 -15.27 -2.86
C GLU A 379 -8.17 -15.70 -1.52
N LEU A 380 -7.92 -16.99 -1.33
CA LEU A 380 -7.38 -17.54 -0.08
C LEU A 380 -6.04 -16.91 0.31
N TRP A 381 -5.08 -16.79 -0.61
CA TRP A 381 -3.77 -16.26 -0.26
C TRP A 381 -3.67 -14.75 -0.48
N HIS A 382 -4.29 -14.22 -1.54
CA HIS A 382 -4.15 -12.83 -1.97
C HIS A 382 -5.05 -11.89 -1.18
N HIS A 383 -6.28 -12.31 -0.89
CA HIS A 383 -7.21 -11.51 -0.09
C HIS A 383 -7.17 -11.91 1.39
N GLU A 384 -7.72 -13.05 1.73
CA GLU A 384 -7.97 -13.48 3.10
C GLU A 384 -6.68 -13.68 3.90
N GLY A 385 -5.73 -14.41 3.33
CA GLY A 385 -4.44 -14.64 3.96
C GLY A 385 -3.59 -13.37 4.11
N ARG A 386 -3.66 -12.42 3.16
CA ARG A 386 -3.00 -11.12 3.32
C ARG A 386 -3.67 -10.27 4.39
N ARG A 387 -4.99 -10.20 4.40
CA ARG A 387 -5.73 -9.47 5.44
C ARG A 387 -5.35 -9.95 6.82
N ALA A 388 -5.36 -11.27 7.05
CA ALA A 388 -4.96 -11.85 8.33
C ALA A 388 -3.56 -11.41 8.75
N ARG A 389 -2.58 -11.47 7.86
CA ARG A 389 -1.17 -11.18 8.16
C ARG A 389 -0.90 -9.69 8.33
N HIS A 390 -1.49 -8.84 7.48
CA HIS A 390 -1.38 -7.37 7.60
C HIS A 390 -2.06 -6.88 8.87
N ALA A 391 -3.26 -7.39 9.15
CA ALA A 391 -4.00 -6.99 10.35
C ALA A 391 -3.31 -7.43 11.64
N ALA A 392 -2.72 -8.62 11.67
CA ALA A 392 -1.93 -9.06 12.82
C ALA A 392 -0.70 -8.16 13.05
N ALA A 393 -0.05 -7.69 11.98
CA ALA A 393 1.07 -6.75 12.06
C ALA A 393 0.67 -5.38 12.64
N MET A 394 -0.59 -4.98 12.49
CA MET A 394 -1.13 -3.67 12.88
C MET A 394 -2.13 -3.76 14.04
N MET A 395 -2.34 -4.97 14.59
CA MET A 395 -3.28 -5.25 15.69
C MET A 395 -4.73 -4.86 15.38
N GLY A 396 -5.17 -5.02 14.14
CA GLY A 396 -6.57 -4.87 13.71
C GLY A 396 -7.35 -6.15 13.99
N PRO A 397 -8.32 -6.15 14.93
CA PRO A 397 -8.95 -7.39 15.42
C PRO A 397 -9.90 -8.02 14.41
N ASP A 398 -10.71 -7.24 13.72
CA ASP A 398 -11.71 -7.74 12.77
C ASP A 398 -11.06 -8.33 11.52
N TYR A 399 -10.11 -7.60 10.93
CA TYR A 399 -9.36 -8.07 9.77
C TYR A 399 -8.39 -9.21 10.09
N THR A 400 -7.88 -9.33 11.31
CA THR A 400 -7.11 -10.51 11.71
C THR A 400 -7.99 -11.74 11.82
N HIS A 401 -9.14 -11.62 12.50
CA HIS A 401 -10.02 -12.75 12.79
C HIS A 401 -11.06 -12.98 11.69
N TRP A 402 -12.08 -12.10 11.56
CA TRP A 402 -13.24 -12.40 10.70
C TRP A 402 -12.92 -12.33 9.22
N HIS A 403 -12.39 -11.22 8.74
CA HIS A 403 -12.03 -11.04 7.33
C HIS A 403 -10.72 -11.72 6.93
N GLY A 404 -9.93 -12.20 7.91
CA GLY A 404 -8.67 -12.90 7.72
C GLY A 404 -8.79 -14.39 7.97
N THR A 405 -8.40 -14.83 9.18
CA THR A 405 -8.26 -16.26 9.49
C THR A 405 -9.57 -17.05 9.43
N TYR A 406 -10.70 -16.43 9.79
CA TYR A 406 -12.01 -17.09 9.69
C TYR A 406 -12.42 -17.30 8.22
N ASP A 407 -12.40 -16.26 7.40
CA ASP A 407 -12.77 -16.38 5.99
C ASP A 407 -11.81 -17.35 5.26
N LEU A 408 -10.51 -17.27 5.55
CA LEU A 408 -9.52 -18.20 5.04
C LEU A 408 -9.87 -19.66 5.38
N ALA A 409 -10.16 -19.95 6.65
CA ALA A 409 -10.53 -21.30 7.08
C ALA A 409 -11.86 -21.75 6.45
N LYS A 410 -12.87 -20.87 6.47
CA LYS A 410 -14.19 -21.15 5.87
C LYS A 410 -14.08 -21.54 4.40
N HIS A 411 -13.39 -20.71 3.60
CA HIS A 411 -13.29 -20.96 2.16
C HIS A 411 -12.33 -22.11 1.82
N TRP A 412 -11.31 -22.34 2.66
CA TRP A 412 -10.45 -23.51 2.54
C TRP A 412 -11.26 -24.81 2.56
N TYR A 413 -12.12 -24.98 3.57
CA TYR A 413 -12.87 -26.23 3.73
C TYR A 413 -14.19 -26.28 2.96
N SER A 414 -14.81 -25.13 2.67
CA SER A 414 -16.10 -25.11 1.98
C SER A 414 -16.02 -24.89 0.47
N LYS A 415 -14.85 -24.46 -0.04
CA LYS A 415 -14.64 -24.23 -1.49
C LYS A 415 -13.40 -24.96 -1.99
N PHE A 416 -12.20 -24.65 -1.50
CA PHE A 416 -10.94 -25.11 -2.05
C PHE A 416 -10.81 -26.64 -2.02
N VAL A 417 -11.04 -27.29 -0.86
CA VAL A 417 -11.00 -28.75 -0.74
C VAL A 417 -12.02 -29.42 -1.64
N PRO A 418 -13.33 -29.06 -1.63
CA PRO A 418 -14.32 -29.63 -2.54
C PRO A 418 -13.97 -29.44 -4.03
N GLU A 419 -13.45 -28.29 -4.42
CA GLU A 419 -13.06 -28.02 -5.81
C GLU A 419 -11.89 -28.90 -6.28
N LEU A 420 -10.93 -29.22 -5.40
CA LEU A 420 -9.88 -30.18 -5.67
C LEU A 420 -10.43 -31.61 -5.78
N GLU A 421 -11.39 -31.98 -4.94
CA GLU A 421 -12.09 -33.28 -5.04
C GLU A 421 -12.87 -33.42 -6.36
N GLU A 422 -13.53 -32.36 -6.84
CA GLU A 422 -14.18 -32.31 -8.15
C GLU A 422 -13.17 -32.52 -9.29
N LEU A 423 -11.97 -31.88 -9.23
CA LEU A 423 -10.90 -32.09 -10.20
C LEU A 423 -10.37 -33.52 -10.20
N ILE A 424 -10.18 -34.11 -9.02
CA ILE A 424 -9.76 -35.52 -8.89
C ILE A 424 -10.79 -36.43 -9.52
N ALA A 425 -12.08 -36.30 -9.18
CA ALA A 425 -13.14 -37.13 -9.70
C ALA A 425 -13.24 -37.07 -11.24
N LYS A 426 -13.05 -35.86 -11.81
CA LYS A 426 -13.01 -35.63 -13.24
C LYS A 426 -11.82 -36.32 -13.90
N GLY A 427 -10.60 -36.11 -13.38
CA GLY A 427 -9.37 -36.69 -13.92
C GLY A 427 -9.38 -38.24 -13.87
N MET A 428 -9.96 -38.83 -12.82
CA MET A 428 -10.15 -40.30 -12.71
C MET A 428 -11.03 -40.82 -13.82
N LYS A 429 -12.09 -40.09 -14.25
CA LYS A 429 -13.00 -40.48 -15.33
C LYS A 429 -12.34 -40.31 -16.71
N GLU A 430 -11.50 -39.33 -16.91
CA GLU A 430 -10.87 -39.07 -18.21
C GLU A 430 -9.81 -40.11 -18.57
N GLY A 431 -9.19 -40.77 -17.59
CA GLY A 431 -8.21 -41.85 -17.83
C GLY A 431 -6.81 -41.32 -18.22
N GLY A 432 -5.93 -42.23 -18.65
CA GLY A 432 -4.60 -41.89 -19.16
C GLY A 432 -3.75 -41.01 -18.18
N ASP A 433 -3.11 -40.00 -18.72
CA ASP A 433 -2.25 -39.09 -17.92
C ASP A 433 -3.06 -38.23 -16.95
N LYS A 434 -4.31 -37.93 -17.26
CA LYS A 434 -5.22 -37.22 -16.36
C LYS A 434 -5.53 -38.05 -15.11
N LYS A 435 -5.72 -39.37 -15.27
CA LYS A 435 -5.92 -40.27 -14.15
C LYS A 435 -4.68 -40.30 -13.24
N LYS A 436 -3.47 -40.40 -13.80
CA LYS A 436 -2.21 -40.35 -12.99
C LYS A 436 -2.07 -39.05 -12.23
N ALA A 437 -2.39 -37.92 -12.87
CA ALA A 437 -2.37 -36.64 -12.22
C ALA A 437 -3.42 -36.51 -11.10
N ALA A 438 -4.62 -37.06 -11.31
CA ALA A 438 -5.67 -37.12 -10.30
C ALA A 438 -5.27 -38.00 -9.10
N GLU A 439 -4.65 -39.16 -9.34
CA GLU A 439 -4.11 -40.03 -8.29
C GLU A 439 -3.04 -39.30 -7.45
N ASN A 440 -2.16 -38.55 -8.10
CA ASN A 440 -1.15 -37.73 -7.39
C ASN A 440 -1.80 -36.63 -6.54
N LEU A 441 -2.74 -35.88 -7.10
CA LEU A 441 -3.47 -34.85 -6.35
C LEU A 441 -4.26 -35.44 -5.19
N GLN A 442 -4.92 -36.59 -5.40
CA GLN A 442 -5.62 -37.33 -4.34
C GLN A 442 -4.69 -37.71 -3.19
N LYS A 443 -3.47 -38.20 -3.51
CA LYS A 443 -2.46 -38.54 -2.51
C LYS A 443 -2.06 -37.33 -1.67
N GLU A 444 -1.77 -36.19 -2.32
CA GLU A 444 -1.37 -34.96 -1.62
C GLU A 444 -2.50 -34.38 -0.78
N LEU A 445 -3.74 -34.34 -1.32
CA LEU A 445 -4.91 -33.89 -0.58
C LEU A 445 -5.18 -34.79 0.64
N THR A 446 -5.10 -36.11 0.47
CA THR A 446 -5.29 -37.06 1.56
C THR A 446 -4.21 -36.90 2.64
N ALA A 447 -2.95 -36.70 2.25
CA ALA A 447 -1.87 -36.45 3.18
C ALA A 447 -2.11 -35.18 4.00
N MET A 448 -2.50 -34.07 3.35
CA MET A 448 -2.82 -32.81 4.01
C MET A 448 -3.99 -32.98 4.98
N LEU A 449 -5.10 -33.56 4.55
CA LEU A 449 -6.31 -33.73 5.38
C LEU A 449 -6.08 -34.66 6.59
N ASN A 450 -5.10 -35.57 6.54
CA ASN A 450 -4.74 -36.42 7.68
C ASN A 450 -3.66 -35.82 8.60
N SER A 451 -3.10 -34.64 8.26
CA SER A 451 -2.18 -33.93 9.14
C SER A 451 -2.84 -33.44 10.42
N ASP A 452 -2.05 -33.15 11.44
CA ASP A 452 -2.56 -32.67 12.74
C ASP A 452 -3.40 -31.41 12.64
N ASP A 453 -3.08 -30.52 11.71
CA ASP A 453 -3.80 -29.27 11.49
C ASP A 453 -5.15 -29.43 10.82
N HIS A 454 -5.36 -30.52 10.04
CA HIS A 454 -6.51 -30.69 9.19
C HIS A 454 -7.39 -31.91 9.52
N LYS A 455 -6.87 -32.92 10.22
CA LYS A 455 -7.57 -34.20 10.51
C LYS A 455 -8.90 -34.05 11.24
N TRP A 456 -9.15 -32.92 11.90
CA TRP A 456 -10.43 -32.58 12.51
C TRP A 456 -11.57 -32.55 11.47
N TYR A 457 -11.27 -32.13 10.25
CA TYR A 457 -12.21 -32.09 9.14
C TYR A 457 -12.75 -33.48 8.77
N LEU A 458 -11.89 -34.49 8.90
CA LEU A 458 -12.24 -35.91 8.69
C LEU A 458 -12.81 -36.58 9.95
N ASN A 459 -13.06 -35.82 11.02
CA ASN A 459 -13.45 -36.36 12.34
C ASN A 459 -12.45 -37.37 12.93
N LYS A 460 -11.16 -37.19 12.67
CA LYS A 460 -10.05 -38.09 13.07
C LYS A 460 -9.19 -37.51 14.21
N LEU A 461 -9.77 -36.73 15.11
CA LEU A 461 -9.02 -36.22 16.26
C LEU A 461 -8.63 -37.36 17.19
N SER A 462 -7.39 -37.30 17.71
CA SER A 462 -6.95 -38.22 18.76
C SER A 462 -7.75 -37.99 20.05
N GLU A 463 -7.76 -38.98 20.92
CA GLU A 463 -8.42 -38.86 22.24
C GLU A 463 -7.78 -37.71 23.08
N GLU A 464 -6.48 -37.50 22.94
CA GLU A 464 -5.75 -36.41 23.57
C GLU A 464 -6.30 -35.03 23.06
N GLN A 465 -6.43 -34.89 21.74
CA GLN A 465 -6.96 -33.65 21.14
C GLN A 465 -8.43 -33.41 21.52
N LYS A 466 -9.24 -34.49 21.62
CA LYS A 466 -10.61 -34.40 22.13
C LYS A 466 -10.63 -33.97 23.59
N ALA A 467 -9.73 -34.52 24.42
CA ALA A 467 -9.60 -34.13 25.81
C ALA A 467 -9.13 -32.68 25.98
N MET A 468 -8.18 -32.21 25.15
CA MET A 468 -7.76 -30.81 25.13
C MET A 468 -8.92 -29.86 24.75
N ARG A 469 -9.73 -30.20 23.73
CA ARG A 469 -10.94 -29.43 23.38
C ARG A 469 -11.93 -29.38 24.55
N LYS A 470 -12.16 -30.50 25.20
CA LYS A 470 -13.07 -30.55 26.36
C LYS A 470 -12.57 -29.64 27.49
N LYS A 471 -11.29 -29.72 27.84
CA LYS A 471 -10.66 -28.82 28.82
C LYS A 471 -10.79 -27.34 28.43
N ALA A 472 -10.60 -27.00 27.16
CA ALA A 472 -10.75 -25.63 26.70
C ALA A 472 -12.19 -25.11 26.86
N VAL A 473 -13.20 -25.95 26.56
CA VAL A 473 -14.62 -25.61 26.79
C VAL A 473 -14.94 -25.47 28.30
N GLU A 474 -14.42 -26.36 29.12
CA GLU A 474 -14.57 -26.29 30.58
C GLU A 474 -13.95 -25.01 31.15
N ARG A 475 -12.71 -24.70 30.75
CA ARG A 475 -12.03 -23.45 31.11
C ARG A 475 -12.83 -22.21 30.72
N PHE A 476 -13.38 -22.21 29.51
CA PHE A 476 -14.23 -21.10 29.05
C PHE A 476 -15.50 -20.95 29.95
N LYS A 477 -16.15 -22.06 30.31
CA LYS A 477 -17.28 -22.02 31.20
C LYS A 477 -16.89 -21.46 32.58
N ASP A 478 -15.76 -21.90 33.12
CA ASP A 478 -15.24 -21.40 34.39
C ASP A 478 -14.95 -19.91 34.36
N GLN A 479 -14.42 -19.42 33.23
CA GLN A 479 -14.24 -17.98 33.00
C GLN A 479 -15.56 -17.22 33.00
N MET A 480 -16.59 -17.73 32.33
CA MET A 480 -17.91 -17.10 32.27
C MET A 480 -18.61 -17.12 33.61
N GLU A 481 -18.34 -18.11 34.46
CA GLU A 481 -18.90 -18.22 35.83
C GLU A 481 -18.07 -17.44 36.87
N GLY A 482 -17.07 -16.69 36.46
CA GLY A 482 -16.22 -15.90 37.36
C GLY A 482 -15.26 -16.76 38.23
N LYS A 483 -15.11 -18.03 37.89
CA LYS A 483 -14.23 -18.97 38.61
C LYS A 483 -12.76 -18.89 38.23
N VAL A 484 -12.43 -18.06 37.22
CA VAL A 484 -11.04 -17.88 36.75
C VAL A 484 -10.47 -16.60 37.34
N GLY A 485 -9.55 -16.77 38.24
CA GLY A 485 -8.84 -15.69 38.93
C GLY A 485 -8.07 -16.17 40.15
N THR A 486 -8.16 -17.44 40.47
CA THR A 486 -7.49 -18.05 41.63
C THR A 486 -6.42 -19.06 41.26
N ASN A 487 -5.65 -18.79 40.18
CA ASN A 487 -4.37 -19.49 40.03
C ASN A 487 -3.38 -18.86 41.01
N LYS A 488 -3.31 -19.44 42.20
CA LYS A 488 -2.11 -19.42 42.99
C LYS A 488 -1.16 -20.49 42.51
#